data_18d9150c00c97b773f4dc4b926a6fdb0
#
_entry.id   18d9150c00c97b773f4dc4b926a6fdb0
#
_cell.length_a   1.000
_cell.length_b   1.000
_cell.length_c   1.000
_cell.angle_alpha   90.00
_cell.angle_beta   90.00
_cell.angle_gamma   90.00
#
_symmetry.space_group_name_H-M   'P 1'
#
loop_
_entity.id
_entity.type
_entity.pdbx_description
1 polymer ?
#
loop_
_entity_poly.entity_id
_entity_poly.type
_entity_poly.pdbx_seq_one_letter_code
_entity_poly.pdbx_strand_id
1 'polypeptide(L)'
;MARLAPTPSGYLHLGNAVNFVLTWLLTRRAGGTLHLRIDDLDRARLRRPYLDNVFRVIDWLGIDYDQGPSGPDDFLRHHSQLLHLPEYNAVLRRLAQRPGLVQASRRSRTEAPAAPVPLASPGAAWWALVPPGTVGRWFDTGQGPVQVLLAEEMPNFIIRKKDGVAAYQVASVVDDLRLGTTLVVRGLDLRASTAAQLWLAAQFSETKGFNAQRVQFHHHALLVDAAGQKLSKSQQGAPAAGVLGQSGGKQAVFDAVAGLWGLAPGSASSLEALARCLPNAQ
;
A
#
# COMPACT_ATOMS: atom_id res chain seq x y z
N MET A 1 3.89 0.88 15.33
CA MET A 1 4.33 -0.04 14.25
C MET A 1 3.92 0.53 12.92
N ALA A 2 4.87 0.75 12.03
CA ALA A 2 4.61 1.05 10.62
C ALA A 2 5.20 -0.04 9.71
N ARG A 3 4.88 -0.01 8.42
CA ARG A 3 5.43 -0.96 7.45
C ARG A 3 5.77 -0.31 6.11
N LEU A 4 6.90 -0.72 5.52
CA LEU A 4 7.12 -0.63 4.09
C LEU A 4 6.38 -1.81 3.44
N ALA A 5 5.65 -1.56 2.35
CA ALA A 5 4.84 -2.60 1.70
C ALA A 5 4.95 -2.56 0.16
N PRO A 6 6.16 -2.74 -0.41
CA PRO A 6 6.33 -2.77 -1.85
C PRO A 6 5.73 -4.03 -2.47
N THR A 7 5.22 -3.88 -3.71
CA THR A 7 4.88 -5.00 -4.58
C THR A 7 6.00 -5.19 -5.61
N PRO A 8 6.69 -6.35 -5.65
CA PRO A 8 7.83 -6.58 -6.53
C PRO A 8 7.39 -6.98 -7.96
N SER A 9 6.59 -6.12 -8.60
CA SER A 9 6.03 -6.31 -9.94
C SER A 9 6.74 -5.49 -11.02
N GLY A 10 7.85 -4.88 -10.68
CA GLY A 10 8.73 -4.04 -11.51
C GLY A 10 9.79 -3.40 -10.64
N TYR A 11 10.75 -2.70 -11.26
CA TYR A 11 11.71 -1.88 -10.53
C TYR A 11 11.00 -0.76 -9.78
N LEU A 12 11.49 -0.45 -8.57
CA LEU A 12 10.94 0.63 -7.76
C LEU A 12 11.27 1.99 -8.40
N HIS A 13 10.31 2.89 -8.41
CA HIS A 13 10.44 4.24 -8.95
C HIS A 13 10.55 5.28 -7.83
N LEU A 14 10.77 6.54 -8.19
CA LEU A 14 10.93 7.66 -7.25
C LEU A 14 9.80 7.73 -6.21
N GLY A 15 8.54 7.55 -6.62
CA GLY A 15 7.40 7.56 -5.69
C GLY A 15 7.44 6.46 -4.63
N ASN A 16 8.01 5.27 -4.95
CA ASN A 16 8.22 4.23 -3.95
C ASN A 16 9.31 4.64 -2.95
N ALA A 17 10.43 5.18 -3.45
CA ALA A 17 11.54 5.63 -2.61
C ALA A 17 11.11 6.78 -1.67
N VAL A 18 10.35 7.76 -2.18
CA VAL A 18 9.76 8.83 -1.38
C VAL A 18 8.83 8.28 -0.29
N ASN A 19 7.93 7.35 -0.64
CA ASN A 19 7.08 6.71 0.35
C ASN A 19 7.87 5.96 1.43
N PHE A 20 8.97 5.28 1.05
CA PHE A 20 9.82 4.58 2.01
C PHE A 20 10.50 5.55 2.98
N VAL A 21 11.09 6.63 2.47
CA VAL A 21 11.73 7.66 3.29
C VAL A 21 10.71 8.31 4.23
N LEU A 22 9.52 8.68 3.73
CA LEU A 22 8.44 9.23 4.55
C LEU A 22 8.00 8.28 5.66
N THR A 23 7.81 7.01 5.32
CA THR A 23 7.40 6.00 6.30
C THR A 23 8.47 5.85 7.38
N TRP A 24 9.74 5.79 7.00
CA TRP A 24 10.86 5.72 7.94
C TRP A 24 10.90 6.94 8.86
N LEU A 25 10.86 8.14 8.29
CA LEU A 25 10.89 9.40 9.03
C LEU A 25 9.77 9.49 10.07
N LEU A 26 8.53 9.26 9.66
CA LEU A 26 7.37 9.34 10.56
C LEU A 26 7.44 8.26 11.64
N THR A 27 7.94 7.07 11.31
CA THR A 27 8.09 5.97 12.26
C THR A 27 9.17 6.29 13.30
N ARG A 28 10.36 6.73 12.87
CA ARG A 28 11.48 7.02 13.78
C ARG A 28 11.21 8.21 14.67
N ARG A 29 10.53 9.24 14.16
CA ARG A 29 10.09 10.39 14.96
C ARG A 29 9.10 10.03 16.06
N ALA A 30 8.25 9.05 15.81
CA ALA A 30 7.30 8.53 16.80
C ALA A 30 7.92 7.50 17.76
N GLY A 31 9.24 7.25 17.69
CA GLY A 31 9.90 6.17 18.43
C GLY A 31 9.34 4.78 18.10
N GLY A 32 8.79 4.63 16.91
CA GLY A 32 8.08 3.43 16.50
C GLY A 32 8.98 2.38 15.83
N THR A 33 8.42 1.21 15.62
CA THR A 33 9.03 0.06 14.96
C THR A 33 8.63 0.01 13.48
N LEU A 34 9.57 -0.23 12.59
CA LEU A 34 9.38 -0.36 11.15
C LEU A 34 9.51 -1.81 10.70
N HIS A 35 8.50 -2.31 9.98
CA HIS A 35 8.48 -3.64 9.39
C HIS A 35 8.64 -3.59 7.87
N LEU A 36 9.45 -4.45 7.29
CA LEU A 36 9.46 -4.68 5.85
C LEU A 36 8.51 -5.83 5.51
N ARG A 37 7.37 -5.50 4.87
CA ARG A 37 6.44 -6.45 4.25
C ARG A 37 6.60 -6.35 2.74
N ILE A 38 6.63 -7.46 2.05
CA ILE A 38 6.64 -7.49 0.58
C ILE A 38 5.36 -8.14 0.09
N ASP A 39 4.57 -7.39 -0.69
CA ASP A 39 3.25 -7.81 -1.17
C ASP A 39 3.40 -8.62 -2.47
N ASP A 40 3.46 -9.96 -2.38
CA ASP A 40 3.81 -10.86 -3.49
C ASP A 40 2.66 -11.77 -3.99
N LEU A 41 1.41 -11.47 -3.66
CA LEU A 41 0.25 -12.24 -4.16
C LEU A 41 0.04 -12.14 -5.68
N ASP A 42 0.70 -11.19 -6.35
CA ASP A 42 0.73 -11.14 -7.81
C ASP A 42 1.94 -11.91 -8.37
N ARG A 43 1.90 -13.23 -8.18
CA ARG A 43 3.01 -14.14 -8.55
C ARG A 43 3.34 -14.11 -10.03
N ALA A 44 2.38 -13.82 -10.89
CA ALA A 44 2.61 -13.74 -12.34
C ALA A 44 3.60 -12.64 -12.71
N ARG A 45 3.68 -11.57 -11.91
CA ARG A 45 4.59 -10.44 -12.13
C ARG A 45 5.84 -10.45 -11.24
N LEU A 46 5.90 -11.33 -10.25
CA LEU A 46 7.11 -11.47 -9.44
C LEU A 46 8.28 -11.95 -10.30
N ARG A 47 9.39 -11.23 -10.25
CA ARG A 47 10.67 -11.62 -10.86
C ARG A 47 11.78 -11.41 -9.84
N ARG A 48 12.77 -12.31 -9.82
CA ARG A 48 13.91 -12.21 -8.90
C ARG A 48 14.61 -10.84 -8.96
N PRO A 49 14.89 -10.24 -10.13
CA PRO A 49 15.49 -8.91 -10.18
C PRO A 49 14.64 -7.81 -9.55
N TYR A 50 13.31 -7.92 -9.56
CA TYR A 50 12.44 -6.94 -8.92
C TYR A 50 12.44 -7.10 -7.40
N LEU A 51 12.49 -8.34 -6.92
CA LEU A 51 12.62 -8.63 -5.50
C LEU A 51 13.98 -8.15 -4.97
N ASP A 52 15.07 -8.46 -5.66
CA ASP A 52 16.42 -7.99 -5.31
C ASP A 52 16.48 -6.45 -5.30
N ASN A 53 15.78 -5.79 -6.24
CA ASN A 53 15.71 -4.34 -6.31
C ASN A 53 15.06 -3.71 -5.06
N VAL A 54 14.08 -4.36 -4.43
CA VAL A 54 13.49 -3.87 -3.18
C VAL A 54 14.55 -3.70 -2.11
N PHE A 55 15.36 -4.74 -1.86
CA PHE A 55 16.41 -4.71 -0.84
C PHE A 55 17.51 -3.73 -1.20
N ARG A 56 17.94 -3.70 -2.46
CA ARG A 56 18.95 -2.75 -2.95
C ARG A 56 18.52 -1.28 -2.80
N VAL A 57 17.25 -0.97 -3.03
CA VAL A 57 16.74 0.40 -2.86
C VAL A 57 16.68 0.78 -1.37
N ILE A 58 16.26 -0.13 -0.50
CA ILE A 58 16.22 0.10 0.95
C ILE A 58 17.63 0.36 1.49
N ASP A 59 18.58 -0.50 1.13
CA ASP A 59 20.00 -0.35 1.49
C ASP A 59 20.59 0.95 0.91
N TRP A 60 20.37 1.19 -0.39
CA TRP A 60 20.83 2.42 -1.05
C TRP A 60 20.28 3.69 -0.40
N LEU A 61 19.04 3.69 0.09
CA LEU A 61 18.48 4.83 0.82
C LEU A 61 19.07 4.97 2.23
N GLY A 62 19.67 3.93 2.79
CA GLY A 62 20.15 3.87 4.16
C GLY A 62 19.02 3.59 5.18
N ILE A 63 17.92 3.02 4.72
CA ILE A 63 16.77 2.72 5.59
C ILE A 63 17.06 1.45 6.38
N ASP A 64 17.09 1.58 7.70
CA ASP A 64 17.01 0.46 8.64
C ASP A 64 15.56 0.11 8.93
N TYR A 65 15.27 -1.18 9.07
CA TYR A 65 13.98 -1.68 9.54
C TYR A 65 14.20 -2.73 10.63
N ASP A 66 13.23 -2.84 11.55
CA ASP A 66 13.41 -3.62 12.77
C ASP A 66 12.93 -5.06 12.61
N GLN A 67 11.99 -5.31 11.70
CA GLN A 67 11.35 -6.60 11.49
C GLN A 67 11.12 -6.86 10.00
N GLY A 68 11.07 -8.14 9.62
CA GLY A 68 10.85 -8.57 8.25
C GLY A 68 12.02 -9.35 7.68
N PRO A 69 12.00 -9.67 6.37
CA PRO A 69 13.02 -10.51 5.74
C PRO A 69 14.38 -9.81 5.68
N SER A 70 15.44 -10.56 5.98
CA SER A 70 16.83 -10.11 5.89
C SER A 70 17.38 -10.06 4.44
N GLY A 71 16.65 -10.62 3.49
CA GLY A 71 17.03 -10.66 2.08
C GLY A 71 16.03 -11.43 1.24
N PRO A 72 16.25 -11.49 -0.10
CA PRO A 72 15.31 -12.13 -1.02
C PRO A 72 15.03 -13.60 -0.75
N ASP A 73 16.04 -14.37 -0.34
CA ASP A 73 15.89 -15.81 -0.08
C ASP A 73 15.18 -16.08 1.24
N ASP A 74 15.43 -15.25 2.25
CA ASP A 74 14.71 -15.27 3.52
C ASP A 74 13.24 -14.91 3.31
N PHE A 75 12.99 -13.87 2.51
CA PHE A 75 11.63 -13.49 2.13
C PHE A 75 10.86 -14.67 1.52
N LEU A 76 11.44 -15.31 0.50
CA LEU A 76 10.77 -16.41 -0.22
C LEU A 76 10.46 -17.59 0.69
N ARG A 77 11.30 -17.86 1.69
CA ARG A 77 11.15 -18.99 2.61
C ARG A 77 10.20 -18.72 3.77
N HIS A 78 10.23 -17.49 4.33
CA HIS A 78 9.64 -17.26 5.65
C HIS A 78 8.65 -16.07 5.70
N HIS A 79 8.61 -15.21 4.66
CA HIS A 79 7.85 -13.96 4.72
C HIS A 79 6.88 -13.75 3.55
N SER A 80 6.84 -14.67 2.57
CA SER A 80 5.91 -14.58 1.44
C SER A 80 4.45 -14.60 1.92
N GLN A 81 3.60 -13.76 1.33
CA GLN A 81 2.16 -13.76 1.59
C GLN A 81 1.50 -15.12 1.25
N LEU A 82 2.14 -15.97 0.43
CA LEU A 82 1.64 -17.32 0.16
C LEU A 82 1.57 -18.19 1.42
N LEU A 83 2.37 -17.93 2.44
CA LEU A 83 2.33 -18.61 3.73
C LEU A 83 1.08 -18.29 4.55
N HIS A 84 0.38 -17.18 4.19
CA HIS A 84 -0.78 -16.66 4.89
C HIS A 84 -2.11 -16.84 4.13
N LEU A 85 -2.12 -17.62 3.04
CA LEU A 85 -3.33 -17.92 2.27
C LEU A 85 -4.51 -18.44 3.13
N PRO A 86 -4.31 -19.29 4.15
CA PRO A 86 -5.40 -19.74 5.02
C PRO A 86 -6.11 -18.57 5.74
N GLU A 87 -5.38 -17.58 6.20
CA GLU A 87 -5.89 -16.40 6.90
C GLU A 87 -6.73 -15.52 5.95
N TYR A 88 -6.20 -15.23 4.77
CA TYR A 88 -6.96 -14.49 3.74
C TYR A 88 -8.24 -15.22 3.33
N ASN A 89 -8.15 -16.55 3.14
CA ASN A 89 -9.30 -17.37 2.76
C ASN A 89 -10.35 -17.43 3.87
N ALA A 90 -9.97 -17.37 5.15
CA ALA A 90 -10.90 -17.30 6.26
C ALA A 90 -11.74 -16.01 6.18
N VAL A 91 -11.10 -14.85 5.94
CA VAL A 91 -11.79 -13.57 5.76
C VAL A 91 -12.70 -13.59 4.53
N LEU A 92 -12.22 -14.11 3.39
CA LEU A 92 -13.02 -14.23 2.16
C LEU A 92 -14.26 -15.09 2.36
N ARG A 93 -14.16 -16.24 3.06
CA ARG A 93 -15.33 -17.09 3.37
C ARG A 93 -16.36 -16.36 4.22
N ARG A 94 -15.91 -15.57 5.20
CA ARG A 94 -16.81 -14.78 6.03
C ARG A 94 -17.50 -13.66 5.25
N LEU A 95 -16.77 -12.97 4.37
CA LEU A 95 -17.36 -11.98 3.47
C LEU A 95 -18.45 -12.60 2.60
N ALA A 96 -18.19 -13.79 2.06
CA ALA A 96 -19.14 -14.53 1.22
C ALA A 96 -20.43 -14.95 1.93
N GLN A 97 -20.40 -15.06 3.26
CA GLN A 97 -21.58 -15.36 4.07
C GLN A 97 -22.49 -14.15 4.35
N ARG A 98 -22.03 -12.93 4.04
CA ARG A 98 -22.82 -11.71 4.20
C ARG A 98 -23.79 -11.52 3.04
N PRO A 99 -25.09 -11.57 3.23
CA PRO A 99 -26.07 -11.37 2.15
C PRO A 99 -25.86 -10.01 1.46
N GLY A 100 -25.83 -10.02 0.13
CA GLY A 100 -25.71 -8.81 -0.67
C GLY A 100 -24.34 -8.14 -0.67
N LEU A 101 -23.37 -8.62 0.11
CA LEU A 101 -22.05 -8.00 0.20
C LEU A 101 -21.09 -8.44 -0.91
N VAL A 102 -21.19 -9.68 -1.36
CA VAL A 102 -20.27 -10.29 -2.32
C VAL A 102 -21.01 -10.83 -3.53
N GLN A 103 -20.47 -10.51 -4.70
CA GLN A 103 -20.93 -11.03 -5.98
C GLN A 103 -19.74 -11.60 -6.76
N ALA A 104 -19.92 -12.74 -7.42
CA ALA A 104 -18.93 -13.29 -8.33
C ALA A 104 -19.23 -12.93 -9.78
N SER A 105 -18.17 -12.65 -10.56
CA SER A 105 -18.28 -12.37 -12.00
C SER A 105 -17.02 -12.84 -12.72
N ARG A 106 -17.19 -13.30 -13.98
CA ARG A 106 -16.08 -13.65 -14.88
C ARG A 106 -15.56 -12.45 -15.68
N ARG A 107 -16.23 -11.30 -15.62
CA ARG A 107 -15.82 -10.09 -16.34
C ARG A 107 -14.54 -9.46 -15.82
N SER A 108 -13.96 -8.56 -16.58
CA SER A 108 -12.74 -7.84 -16.23
C SER A 108 -13.01 -6.68 -15.26
N ARG A 109 -11.94 -6.05 -14.74
CA ARG A 109 -12.05 -4.88 -13.84
C ARG A 109 -12.73 -3.67 -14.45
N THR A 110 -12.65 -3.52 -15.77
CA THR A 110 -13.23 -2.40 -16.52
C THR A 110 -14.72 -2.54 -16.77
N GLU A 111 -15.25 -3.75 -16.57
CA GLU A 111 -16.66 -4.04 -16.71
C GLU A 111 -17.24 -4.24 -15.30
N ALA A 112 -18.16 -3.36 -14.89
CA ALA A 112 -18.89 -3.54 -13.63
C ALA A 112 -19.43 -4.98 -13.49
N PRO A 113 -19.65 -5.51 -12.28
CA PRO A 113 -20.07 -6.90 -12.06
C PRO A 113 -21.48 -7.18 -12.60
N ALA A 114 -21.66 -6.96 -13.90
CA ALA A 114 -22.84 -7.39 -14.65
C ALA A 114 -22.76 -8.90 -14.89
N ALA A 115 -23.91 -9.59 -14.92
CA ALA A 115 -24.04 -11.03 -15.02
C ALA A 115 -23.35 -11.79 -13.87
N PRO A 116 -23.96 -11.80 -12.67
CA PRO A 116 -23.48 -12.57 -11.54
C PRO A 116 -23.47 -14.07 -11.86
N VAL A 117 -22.44 -14.75 -11.32
CA VAL A 117 -22.36 -16.20 -11.35
C VAL A 117 -22.28 -16.72 -9.90
N PRO A 118 -22.57 -18.02 -9.64
CA PRO A 118 -22.38 -18.59 -8.32
C PRO A 118 -20.94 -18.35 -7.79
N LEU A 119 -20.77 -18.09 -6.50
CA LEU A 119 -19.46 -17.83 -5.88
C LEU A 119 -18.45 -18.96 -6.10
N ALA A 120 -18.93 -20.20 -6.22
CA ALA A 120 -18.10 -21.37 -6.49
C ALA A 120 -17.66 -21.50 -7.96
N SER A 121 -18.10 -20.61 -8.86
CA SER A 121 -17.77 -20.71 -10.29
C SER A 121 -16.28 -20.60 -10.54
N PRO A 122 -15.65 -21.55 -11.25
CA PRO A 122 -14.24 -21.47 -11.61
C PRO A 122 -13.92 -20.23 -12.43
N GLY A 123 -12.77 -19.61 -12.16
CA GLY A 123 -12.31 -18.43 -12.89
C GLY A 123 -13.14 -17.16 -12.66
N ALA A 124 -14.03 -17.14 -11.68
CA ALA A 124 -14.77 -15.95 -11.29
C ALA A 124 -14.02 -15.15 -10.21
N ALA A 125 -13.92 -13.84 -10.40
CA ALA A 125 -13.48 -12.93 -9.34
C ALA A 125 -14.64 -12.64 -8.39
N TRP A 126 -14.34 -12.44 -7.10
CA TRP A 126 -15.32 -11.96 -6.14
C TRP A 126 -15.18 -10.46 -5.94
N TRP A 127 -16.30 -9.80 -5.96
CA TRP A 127 -16.42 -8.37 -5.81
C TRP A 127 -17.16 -8.04 -4.52
N ALA A 128 -16.62 -7.12 -3.74
CA ALA A 128 -17.38 -6.47 -2.69
C ALA A 128 -18.30 -5.42 -3.33
N LEU A 129 -19.55 -5.41 -2.92
CA LEU A 129 -20.56 -4.44 -3.33
C LEU A 129 -20.71 -3.43 -2.19
N VAL A 130 -20.37 -2.18 -2.45
CA VAL A 130 -20.45 -1.12 -1.45
C VAL A 130 -21.88 -0.57 -1.44
N PRO A 131 -22.60 -0.61 -0.29
CA PRO A 131 -23.95 -0.06 -0.23
C PRO A 131 -23.98 1.45 -0.54
N PRO A 132 -25.04 1.95 -1.22
CA PRO A 132 -25.23 3.38 -1.42
C PRO A 132 -25.09 4.19 -0.12
N GLY A 133 -24.50 5.38 -0.20
CA GLY A 133 -24.31 6.25 0.96
C GLY A 133 -23.19 5.82 1.92
N THR A 134 -22.44 4.76 1.62
CA THR A 134 -21.29 4.37 2.43
C THR A 134 -20.20 5.43 2.40
N VAL A 135 -19.80 5.89 3.59
CA VAL A 135 -18.79 6.94 3.78
C VAL A 135 -17.66 6.42 4.66
N GLY A 136 -16.43 6.53 4.16
CA GLY A 136 -15.21 6.39 4.97
C GLY A 136 -14.85 7.72 5.62
N ARG A 137 -14.52 7.70 6.93
CA ARG A 137 -14.05 8.89 7.67
C ARG A 137 -12.85 8.53 8.53
N TRP A 138 -11.82 9.38 8.50
CA TRP A 138 -10.68 9.27 9.39
C TRP A 138 -9.99 10.63 9.53
N PHE A 139 -9.13 10.75 10.54
CA PHE A 139 -8.16 11.84 10.58
C PHE A 139 -6.88 11.39 9.92
N ASP A 140 -6.39 12.17 8.97
CA ASP A 140 -5.15 11.92 8.24
C ASP A 140 -4.07 12.89 8.71
N THR A 141 -2.92 12.39 9.10
CA THR A 141 -1.85 13.25 9.64
C THR A 141 -1.21 14.14 8.59
N GLY A 142 -1.42 13.85 7.30
CA GLY A 142 -0.94 14.68 6.18
C GLY A 142 -2.00 15.61 5.60
N GLN A 143 -3.31 15.32 5.81
CA GLN A 143 -4.43 16.01 5.15
C GLN A 143 -5.46 16.58 6.13
N GLY A 144 -5.40 16.24 7.43
CA GLY A 144 -6.45 16.58 8.39
C GLY A 144 -7.68 15.69 8.30
N PRO A 145 -8.88 16.17 8.63
CA PRO A 145 -10.11 15.38 8.53
C PRO A 145 -10.40 14.97 7.08
N VAL A 146 -10.55 13.67 6.83
CA VAL A 146 -10.86 13.12 5.50
C VAL A 146 -12.22 12.45 5.51
N GLN A 147 -13.00 12.71 4.47
CA GLN A 147 -14.22 12.01 4.14
C GLN A 147 -14.19 11.56 2.68
N VAL A 148 -14.55 10.28 2.45
CA VAL A 148 -14.63 9.66 1.13
C VAL A 148 -16.01 9.04 0.97
N LEU A 149 -16.73 9.42 -0.07
CA LEU A 149 -17.97 8.76 -0.51
C LEU A 149 -17.59 7.46 -1.22
N LEU A 150 -17.37 6.40 -0.43
CA LEU A 150 -16.85 5.13 -0.96
C LEU A 150 -17.77 4.53 -2.02
N ALA A 151 -19.08 4.67 -1.84
CA ALA A 151 -20.06 4.18 -2.82
C ALA A 151 -19.97 4.88 -4.19
N GLU A 152 -19.35 6.06 -4.27
CA GLU A 152 -19.14 6.79 -5.52
C GLU A 152 -17.71 6.58 -6.07
N GLU A 153 -16.69 6.69 -5.20
CA GLU A 153 -15.28 6.57 -5.63
C GLU A 153 -14.88 5.11 -5.92
N MET A 154 -15.47 4.14 -5.20
CA MET A 154 -15.17 2.71 -5.35
C MET A 154 -16.42 1.86 -5.04
N PRO A 155 -17.47 1.95 -5.86
CA PRO A 155 -18.77 1.27 -5.62
C PRO A 155 -18.64 -0.26 -5.58
N ASN A 156 -17.67 -0.78 -6.29
CA ASN A 156 -17.35 -2.21 -6.35
C ASN A 156 -15.85 -2.39 -6.43
N PHE A 157 -15.30 -3.39 -5.74
CA PHE A 157 -13.89 -3.72 -5.89
C PHE A 157 -13.64 -5.22 -5.68
N ILE A 158 -12.59 -5.70 -6.32
CA ILE A 158 -12.23 -7.12 -6.24
C ILE A 158 -11.68 -7.42 -4.84
N ILE A 159 -12.23 -8.45 -4.20
CA ILE A 159 -11.76 -9.00 -2.93
C ILE A 159 -11.05 -10.36 -3.12
N ARG A 160 -11.41 -11.13 -4.18
CA ARG A 160 -10.76 -12.38 -4.58
C ARG A 160 -10.56 -12.37 -6.09
N LYS A 161 -9.33 -12.61 -6.52
CA LYS A 161 -8.97 -12.66 -7.94
C LYS A 161 -9.51 -13.91 -8.61
N LYS A 162 -9.47 -13.96 -9.96
CA LYS A 162 -9.91 -15.11 -10.78
C LYS A 162 -9.10 -16.39 -10.49
N ASP A 163 -7.84 -16.25 -10.09
CA ASP A 163 -6.94 -17.33 -9.67
C ASP A 163 -7.25 -17.87 -8.25
N GLY A 164 -8.24 -17.31 -7.59
CA GLY A 164 -8.66 -17.73 -6.26
C GLY A 164 -7.95 -17.04 -5.10
N VAL A 165 -6.94 -16.22 -5.37
CA VAL A 165 -6.14 -15.55 -4.35
C VAL A 165 -6.82 -14.24 -3.91
N ALA A 166 -6.65 -13.89 -2.64
CA ALA A 166 -7.14 -12.62 -2.10
C ALA A 166 -6.59 -11.43 -2.89
N ALA A 167 -7.44 -10.43 -3.10
CA ALA A 167 -7.01 -9.18 -3.70
C ALA A 167 -6.41 -8.24 -2.64
N TYR A 168 -5.74 -7.19 -3.13
CA TYR A 168 -5.01 -6.21 -2.33
C TYR A 168 -5.80 -5.68 -1.12
N GLN A 169 -7.08 -5.33 -1.30
CA GLN A 169 -7.87 -4.73 -0.22
C GLN A 169 -8.02 -5.68 0.99
N VAL A 170 -8.20 -6.97 0.75
CA VAL A 170 -8.32 -7.98 1.81
C VAL A 170 -6.94 -8.32 2.40
N ALA A 171 -5.97 -8.59 1.55
CA ALA A 171 -4.63 -8.98 1.99
C ALA A 171 -3.98 -7.89 2.87
N SER A 172 -4.07 -6.63 2.46
CA SER A 172 -3.52 -5.51 3.24
C SER A 172 -4.14 -5.40 4.64
N VAL A 173 -5.46 -5.55 4.77
CA VAL A 173 -6.13 -5.50 6.09
C VAL A 173 -5.67 -6.64 6.98
N VAL A 174 -5.62 -7.86 6.44
CA VAL A 174 -5.22 -9.05 7.22
C VAL A 174 -3.76 -8.94 7.65
N ASP A 175 -2.88 -8.55 6.74
CA ASP A 175 -1.46 -8.40 7.06
C ASP A 175 -1.19 -7.25 8.03
N ASP A 176 -1.82 -6.10 7.83
CA ASP A 176 -1.66 -4.96 8.74
C ASP A 176 -2.15 -5.28 10.16
N LEU A 177 -3.22 -6.09 10.29
CA LEU A 177 -3.68 -6.61 11.57
C LEU A 177 -2.69 -7.59 12.18
N ARG A 178 -2.24 -8.58 11.41
CA ARG A 178 -1.29 -9.60 11.86
C ARG A 178 0.03 -8.98 12.34
N LEU A 179 0.49 -7.95 11.66
CA LEU A 179 1.71 -7.21 12.02
C LEU A 179 1.50 -6.19 13.16
N GLY A 180 0.26 -5.94 13.57
CA GLY A 180 -0.03 -4.90 14.56
C GLY A 180 0.26 -3.49 14.04
N THR A 181 0.04 -3.23 12.76
CA THR A 181 0.29 -1.93 12.12
C THR A 181 -0.61 -0.85 12.73
N THR A 182 -0.01 0.23 13.19
CA THR A 182 -0.70 1.41 13.75
C THR A 182 -0.45 2.69 12.96
N LEU A 183 0.48 2.68 11.99
CA LEU A 183 0.73 3.79 11.08
C LEU A 183 0.82 3.28 9.63
N VAL A 184 0.01 3.85 8.76
CA VAL A 184 -0.04 3.56 7.33
C VAL A 184 0.28 4.82 6.53
N VAL A 185 1.45 4.82 5.89
CA VAL A 185 1.90 5.90 5.00
C VAL A 185 1.71 5.46 3.55
N ARG A 186 1.09 6.31 2.72
CA ARG A 186 0.83 6.02 1.29
C ARG A 186 0.52 7.29 0.49
N GLY A 187 0.54 7.21 -0.83
CA GLY A 187 0.15 8.32 -1.71
C GLY A 187 -1.37 8.60 -1.68
N LEU A 188 -1.76 9.84 -1.99
CA LEU A 188 -3.15 10.29 -2.06
C LEU A 188 -4.02 9.47 -3.03
N ASP A 189 -3.43 8.83 -4.03
CA ASP A 189 -4.14 7.93 -4.96
C ASP A 189 -4.71 6.65 -4.30
N LEU A 190 -4.30 6.36 -3.07
CA LEU A 190 -4.82 5.24 -2.29
C LEU A 190 -5.88 5.67 -1.24
N ARG A 191 -6.37 6.92 -1.30
CA ARG A 191 -7.40 7.42 -0.37
C ARG A 191 -8.68 6.59 -0.42
N ALA A 192 -9.19 6.28 -1.61
CA ALA A 192 -10.34 5.40 -1.76
C ALA A 192 -10.07 3.95 -1.26
N SER A 193 -8.82 3.46 -1.43
CA SER A 193 -8.42 2.17 -0.87
C SER A 193 -8.41 2.18 0.66
N THR A 194 -8.03 3.29 1.30
CA THR A 194 -8.13 3.44 2.76
C THR A 194 -9.58 3.33 3.23
N ALA A 195 -10.50 4.05 2.57
CA ALA A 195 -11.93 3.96 2.88
C ALA A 195 -12.47 2.52 2.68
N ALA A 196 -12.09 1.86 1.58
CA ALA A 196 -12.49 0.48 1.29
C ALA A 196 -11.95 -0.51 2.35
N GLN A 197 -10.70 -0.37 2.77
CA GLN A 197 -10.08 -1.22 3.80
C GLN A 197 -10.73 -1.02 5.17
N LEU A 198 -11.00 0.22 5.58
CA LEU A 198 -11.72 0.53 6.82
C LEU A 198 -13.15 -0.03 6.79
N TRP A 199 -13.85 0.11 5.67
CA TRP A 199 -15.18 -0.44 5.50
C TRP A 199 -15.18 -1.97 5.54
N LEU A 200 -14.26 -2.65 4.84
CA LEU A 200 -14.09 -4.10 4.89
C LEU A 200 -13.81 -4.59 6.31
N ALA A 201 -12.88 -3.94 6.98
CA ALA A 201 -12.48 -4.31 8.33
C ALA A 201 -13.64 -4.20 9.35
N ALA A 202 -14.55 -3.25 9.14
CA ALA A 202 -15.73 -3.06 9.98
C ALA A 202 -16.78 -4.18 9.82
N GLN A 203 -16.65 -5.06 8.81
CA GLN A 203 -17.64 -6.11 8.57
C GLN A 203 -17.59 -7.24 9.61
N PHE A 204 -16.48 -7.44 10.31
CA PHE A 204 -16.29 -8.54 11.28
C PHE A 204 -15.56 -8.12 12.54
N SER A 205 -15.82 -8.87 13.61
CA SER A 205 -15.15 -8.66 14.91
C SER A 205 -13.63 -8.86 14.80
N GLU A 206 -13.20 -9.86 14.04
CA GLU A 206 -11.79 -10.25 13.89
C GLU A 206 -10.95 -9.18 13.16
N THR A 207 -11.58 -8.42 12.27
CA THR A 207 -10.91 -7.37 11.51
C THR A 207 -11.14 -5.96 12.07
N LYS A 208 -12.00 -5.79 13.07
CA LYS A 208 -12.29 -4.48 13.72
C LYS A 208 -11.05 -3.77 14.27
N GLY A 209 -9.97 -4.49 14.54
CA GLY A 209 -8.70 -3.91 14.97
C GLY A 209 -8.10 -2.94 13.95
N PHE A 210 -8.40 -3.13 12.66
CA PHE A 210 -8.04 -2.18 11.60
C PHE A 210 -9.13 -1.11 11.48
N ASN A 211 -9.01 -0.06 12.25
CA ASN A 211 -9.97 1.05 12.28
C ASN A 211 -9.27 2.39 12.53
N ALA A 212 -9.98 3.48 12.27
CA ALA A 212 -9.43 4.84 12.33
C ALA A 212 -9.07 5.34 13.74
N GLN A 213 -9.46 4.64 14.82
CA GLN A 213 -9.05 4.94 16.19
C GLN A 213 -7.71 4.30 16.56
N ARG A 214 -7.35 3.18 15.91
CA ARG A 214 -6.12 2.42 16.20
C ARG A 214 -5.04 2.62 15.14
N VAL A 215 -5.44 2.84 13.89
CA VAL A 215 -4.53 3.00 12.76
C VAL A 215 -4.55 4.46 12.31
N GLN A 216 -3.41 5.10 12.42
CA GLN A 216 -3.18 6.42 11.87
C GLN A 216 -2.86 6.29 10.38
N PHE A 217 -3.38 7.22 9.59
CA PHE A 217 -3.10 7.30 8.15
C PHE A 217 -2.35 8.59 7.85
N HIS A 218 -1.40 8.50 6.93
CA HIS A 218 -0.68 9.64 6.37
C HIS A 218 -0.67 9.51 4.85
N HIS A 219 -1.48 10.32 4.17
CA HIS A 219 -1.49 10.37 2.71
C HIS A 219 -0.67 11.56 2.24
N HIS A 220 0.46 11.27 1.59
CA HIS A 220 1.31 12.30 1.01
C HIS A 220 0.85 12.66 -0.40
N ALA A 221 1.14 13.90 -0.84
CA ALA A 221 0.89 14.36 -2.19
C ALA A 221 1.59 13.46 -3.22
N LEU A 222 0.99 13.34 -4.41
CA LEU A 222 1.61 12.61 -5.50
C LEU A 222 2.73 13.46 -6.10
N LEU A 223 3.81 12.80 -6.48
CA LEU A 223 4.86 13.45 -7.24
C LEU A 223 4.35 13.72 -8.66
N VAL A 224 4.49 14.95 -9.09
CA VAL A 224 4.13 15.40 -10.43
C VAL A 224 5.38 15.87 -11.17
N ASP A 225 5.36 15.80 -12.49
CA ASP A 225 6.36 16.42 -13.36
C ASP A 225 6.15 17.94 -13.49
N ALA A 226 7.02 18.60 -14.24
CA ALA A 226 6.93 20.05 -14.49
C ALA A 226 5.62 20.46 -15.20
N ALA A 227 4.92 19.51 -15.84
CA ALA A 227 3.62 19.74 -16.48
C ALA A 227 2.43 19.44 -15.53
N GLY A 228 2.69 19.11 -14.24
CA GLY A 228 1.67 18.75 -13.26
C GLY A 228 1.08 17.35 -13.44
N GLN A 229 1.68 16.50 -14.30
CA GLN A 229 1.21 15.15 -14.50
C GLN A 229 1.86 14.19 -13.48
N LYS A 230 1.05 13.23 -12.98
CA LYS A 230 1.54 12.21 -12.05
C LYS A 230 2.74 11.46 -12.65
N LEU A 231 3.86 11.43 -11.92
CA LEU A 231 5.00 10.59 -12.26
C LEU A 231 4.59 9.12 -12.13
N SER A 232 4.17 8.50 -13.23
CA SER A 232 3.76 7.11 -13.31
C SER A 232 4.85 6.23 -13.95
N LYS A 233 4.78 4.91 -13.69
CA LYS A 233 5.69 3.91 -14.26
C LYS A 233 5.78 3.95 -15.80
N SER A 234 4.76 4.48 -16.48
CA SER A 234 4.63 4.45 -17.94
C SER A 234 5.17 5.70 -18.65
N GLN A 235 5.34 6.82 -17.95
CA GLN A 235 5.73 8.11 -18.58
C GLN A 235 7.22 8.42 -18.51
N GLN A 236 7.93 7.80 -17.60
CA GLN A 236 9.39 7.80 -17.67
C GLN A 236 9.76 6.53 -18.41
N GLY A 237 10.48 6.62 -19.52
CA GLY A 237 11.23 5.51 -20.08
C GLY A 237 12.03 4.94 -18.91
N ALA A 238 11.42 4.00 -18.17
CA ALA A 238 11.90 3.62 -16.84
C ALA A 238 13.35 3.17 -17.02
N PRO A 239 14.34 3.80 -16.35
CA PRO A 239 15.71 3.31 -16.40
C PRO A 239 15.66 1.82 -16.10
N ALA A 240 16.46 1.02 -16.81
CA ALA A 240 16.52 -0.44 -16.63
C ALA A 240 16.82 -0.86 -15.17
N ALA A 241 17.11 0.10 -14.27
CA ALA A 241 17.37 -0.07 -12.85
C ALA A 241 16.38 0.68 -11.94
N GLY A 242 15.28 1.25 -12.47
CA GLY A 242 14.32 2.02 -11.69
C GLY A 242 14.95 3.26 -11.04
N VAL A 243 14.60 3.55 -9.76
CA VAL A 243 15.12 4.72 -9.04
C VAL A 243 16.65 4.70 -8.87
N LEU A 244 17.28 3.54 -8.86
CA LEU A 244 18.73 3.41 -8.74
C LEU A 244 19.47 3.93 -9.98
N GLY A 245 18.83 3.95 -11.15
CA GLY A 245 19.39 4.50 -12.41
C GLY A 245 18.92 5.92 -12.72
N GLN A 246 18.18 6.55 -11.83
CA GLN A 246 17.64 7.89 -12.05
C GLN A 246 18.73 8.97 -11.90
N SER A 247 18.70 9.98 -12.76
CA SER A 247 19.52 11.18 -12.63
C SER A 247 19.23 11.91 -11.31
N GLY A 248 20.26 12.49 -10.67
CA GLY A 248 20.14 13.12 -9.37
C GLY A 248 20.26 12.14 -8.18
N GLY A 249 20.24 10.82 -8.45
CA GLY A 249 20.54 9.80 -7.46
C GLY A 249 19.68 9.92 -6.19
N LYS A 250 20.29 9.66 -5.04
CA LYS A 250 19.64 9.70 -3.72
C LYS A 250 19.15 11.10 -3.35
N GLN A 251 19.87 12.13 -3.79
CA GLN A 251 19.49 13.52 -3.52
C GLN A 251 18.13 13.87 -4.10
N ALA A 252 17.79 13.39 -5.30
CA ALA A 252 16.47 13.62 -5.89
C ALA A 252 15.31 13.04 -5.03
N VAL A 253 15.56 11.93 -4.32
CA VAL A 253 14.58 11.37 -3.38
C VAL A 253 14.44 12.29 -2.16
N PHE A 254 15.54 12.73 -1.58
CA PHE A 254 15.53 13.61 -0.41
C PHE A 254 14.91 14.97 -0.71
N ASP A 255 15.21 15.54 -1.88
CA ASP A 255 14.62 16.80 -2.34
C ASP A 255 13.11 16.67 -2.56
N ALA A 256 12.67 15.56 -3.14
CA ALA A 256 11.24 15.28 -3.31
C ALA A 256 10.51 15.16 -1.95
N VAL A 257 11.13 14.49 -0.98
CA VAL A 257 10.59 14.40 0.39
C VAL A 257 10.60 15.77 1.06
N ALA A 258 11.71 16.52 1.00
CA ALA A 258 11.82 17.87 1.56
C ALA A 258 10.74 18.80 0.99
N GLY A 259 10.50 18.74 -0.32
CA GLY A 259 9.46 19.51 -1.00
C GLY A 259 8.04 19.25 -0.49
N LEU A 260 7.73 18.02 -0.02
CA LEU A 260 6.43 17.72 0.60
C LEU A 260 6.19 18.49 1.91
N TRP A 261 7.24 19.00 2.54
CA TRP A 261 7.19 19.88 3.72
C TRP A 261 7.56 21.35 3.41
N GLY A 262 7.61 21.71 2.14
CA GLY A 262 7.92 23.08 1.73
C GLY A 262 9.38 23.50 1.93
N LEU A 263 10.29 22.53 2.11
CA LEU A 263 11.72 22.79 2.23
C LEU A 263 12.37 22.92 0.84
N ALA A 264 13.40 23.74 0.74
CA ALA A 264 14.15 23.93 -0.51
C ALA A 264 14.94 22.67 -0.90
N PRO A 265 15.17 22.39 -2.21
CA PRO A 265 16.10 21.37 -2.65
C PRO A 265 17.49 21.56 -2.01
N GLY A 266 18.17 20.47 -1.70
CA GLY A 266 19.48 20.49 -1.04
C GLY A 266 19.43 20.71 0.48
N SER A 267 18.24 20.85 1.07
CA SER A 267 18.09 21.05 2.54
C SER A 267 18.61 19.86 3.36
N ALA A 268 18.69 18.68 2.77
CA ALA A 268 19.19 17.47 3.44
C ALA A 268 19.91 16.55 2.45
N SER A 269 21.02 15.95 2.89
CA SER A 269 21.82 15.01 2.09
C SER A 269 21.80 13.56 2.64
N SER A 270 21.08 13.35 3.75
CA SER A 270 20.90 12.03 4.38
C SER A 270 19.54 11.93 5.08
N LEU A 271 19.15 10.70 5.47
CA LEU A 271 17.93 10.47 6.24
C LEU A 271 17.95 11.21 7.57
N GLU A 272 19.09 11.18 8.28
CA GLU A 272 19.26 11.84 9.57
C GLU A 272 19.23 13.37 9.43
N ALA A 273 19.83 13.91 8.36
CA ALA A 273 19.74 15.34 8.04
C ALA A 273 18.30 15.74 7.77
N LEU A 274 17.59 14.96 6.98
CA LEU A 274 16.18 15.18 6.66
C LEU A 274 15.31 15.11 7.93
N ALA A 275 15.56 14.15 8.82
CA ALA A 275 14.86 14.02 10.10
C ALA A 275 15.01 15.25 11.00
N ARG A 276 16.19 15.90 10.97
CA ARG A 276 16.45 17.15 11.74
C ARG A 276 15.78 18.39 11.11
N CYS A 277 15.65 18.43 9.79
CA CYS A 277 15.05 19.57 9.09
C CYS A 277 13.53 19.62 9.20
N LEU A 278 12.87 18.51 9.50
CA LEU A 278 11.42 18.46 9.56
C LEU A 278 10.89 19.18 10.80
N PRO A 279 9.84 20.01 10.69
CA PRO A 279 9.21 20.64 11.84
C PRO A 279 8.69 19.57 12.80
N ASN A 280 8.76 19.86 14.11
CA ASN A 280 8.16 18.96 15.11
C ASN A 280 6.67 18.80 14.81
N ALA A 281 6.16 17.57 14.90
CA ALA A 281 4.73 17.34 14.78
C ALA A 281 4.02 18.13 15.88
N GLN A 282 3.13 19.04 15.48
CA GLN A 282 2.20 19.72 16.38
C GLN A 282 1.10 18.76 16.83
#